data_0e57149db895167da61a757728e5a985
#
_entry.id   0e57149db895167da61a757728e5a985
#
_cell.length_a   1.000
_cell.length_b   1.000
_cell.length_c   1.000
_cell.angle_alpha   90.00
_cell.angle_beta   90.00
_cell.angle_gamma   90.00
#
_symmetry.space_group_name_H-M   'P 1'
#
loop_
_entity.id
_entity.type
_entity.pdbx_description
1 polymer ?
#
loop_
_entity_poly.entity_id
_entity_poly.type
_entity_poly.pdbx_seq_one_letter_code
_entity_poly.pdbx_strand_id
1 'polypeptide(L)'
;RIPGGNLPTFIPNANGSPTPTGGFAYFPGIDLNYKVRTVWLGGIQMEQPIFMGGKILAAYKMATIGKQMAQLNETLTASEVILETDQAYTLMVKAKEMHKVAESYHAVLEELMKNVQSAYKHGLKSKNDVLKVQVKLNESELNIRKTENALRLANMNLCHLIGKPLTETLQTSDGFPVIEQTLETQINDITSRPEYSLLNKQVDIAKQKVKLSRSELLPQV
;
A
#
# COMPACT_ATOMS: atom_id res chain seq x y z
N ARG A 1 -4.83 -11.34 57.50
CA ARG A 1 -5.14 -11.90 58.83
C ARG A 1 -3.92 -12.65 59.31
N ILE A 2 -3.37 -12.23 60.44
CA ILE A 2 -2.32 -12.98 61.13
C ILE A 2 -3.05 -13.87 62.14
N PRO A 3 -2.98 -15.22 62.01
CA PRO A 3 -3.65 -16.13 62.93
C PRO A 3 -3.02 -15.95 64.33
N GLY A 4 -3.87 -15.92 65.36
CA GLY A 4 -3.41 -15.99 66.75
C GLY A 4 -2.78 -17.36 67.02
N GLY A 5 -1.75 -17.38 67.85
CA GLY A 5 -1.04 -18.58 68.22
C GLY A 5 -0.34 -18.45 69.55
N ASN A 6 0.10 -19.59 70.10
CA ASN A 6 0.89 -19.63 71.30
C ASN A 6 2.37 -19.46 70.95
N LEU A 7 3.01 -18.41 71.48
CA LEU A 7 4.45 -18.19 71.35
C LEU A 7 5.16 -18.64 72.62
N PRO A 8 6.29 -19.37 72.53
CA PRO A 8 7.07 -19.72 73.69
C PRO A 8 7.60 -18.47 74.39
N THR A 9 7.50 -18.44 75.72
CA THR A 9 8.05 -17.35 76.52
C THR A 9 9.50 -17.64 76.86
N PHE A 10 10.33 -16.61 76.73
CA PHE A 10 11.77 -16.63 77.04
C PHE A 10 12.10 -15.62 78.16
N ILE A 11 12.99 -16.02 79.09
CA ILE A 11 13.55 -15.14 80.08
C ILE A 11 15.05 -14.96 79.80
N PRO A 12 15.57 -13.71 79.78
CA PRO A 12 16.99 -13.50 79.60
C PRO A 12 17.80 -14.02 80.79
N ASN A 13 18.83 -14.80 80.51
CA ASN A 13 19.81 -15.21 81.52
C ASN A 13 20.73 -14.02 81.91
N ALA A 14 21.53 -14.22 82.99
CA ALA A 14 22.52 -13.20 83.37
C ALA A 14 23.53 -12.85 82.29
N ASN A 15 23.65 -13.67 81.24
CA ASN A 15 24.47 -13.43 80.03
C ASN A 15 23.66 -12.88 78.82
N GLY A 16 22.37 -12.46 79.02
CA GLY A 16 21.55 -11.85 77.97
C GLY A 16 20.97 -12.86 76.93
N SER A 17 21.26 -14.16 77.07
CA SER A 17 20.71 -15.15 76.12
C SER A 17 19.28 -15.59 76.53
N PRO A 18 18.33 -15.69 75.58
CA PRO A 18 16.95 -16.09 75.88
C PRO A 18 16.89 -17.61 76.26
N THR A 19 16.38 -17.93 77.49
CA THR A 19 16.05 -19.30 77.86
C THR A 19 14.56 -19.59 77.81
N PRO A 20 14.11 -20.68 77.22
CA PRO A 20 12.70 -21.02 77.21
C PRO A 20 12.20 -21.36 78.61
N THR A 21 11.15 -20.69 79.07
CA THR A 21 10.54 -20.92 80.41
C THR A 21 9.54 -22.06 80.41
N GLY A 22 9.32 -22.79 79.34
CA GLY A 22 8.28 -23.84 79.24
C GLY A 22 6.84 -23.31 79.20
N GLY A 23 6.65 -22.00 79.37
CA GLY A 23 5.35 -21.36 79.24
C GLY A 23 5.05 -20.85 77.82
N PHE A 24 3.78 -20.74 77.51
CA PHE A 24 3.32 -20.18 76.29
C PHE A 24 2.49 -18.90 76.55
N ALA A 25 2.79 -17.82 75.86
CA ALA A 25 1.94 -16.63 75.87
C ALA A 25 1.02 -16.69 74.63
N TYR A 26 -0.27 -16.52 74.86
CA TYR A 26 -1.23 -16.44 73.79
C TYR A 26 -1.15 -15.09 73.09
N PHE A 27 -0.93 -15.10 71.81
CA PHE A 27 -0.94 -13.91 70.98
C PHE A 27 -2.30 -13.83 70.26
N PRO A 28 -3.15 -12.84 70.57
CA PRO A 28 -4.43 -12.69 69.86
C PRO A 28 -4.17 -12.36 68.39
N GLY A 29 -4.89 -13.04 67.49
CA GLY A 29 -4.79 -12.75 66.05
C GLY A 29 -5.16 -11.26 65.78
N ILE A 30 -4.37 -10.63 64.93
CA ILE A 30 -4.60 -9.23 64.52
C ILE A 30 -5.19 -9.27 63.12
N ASP A 31 -6.40 -8.74 62.99
CA ASP A 31 -7.00 -8.47 61.67
C ASP A 31 -6.52 -7.09 61.19
N LEU A 32 -5.51 -7.13 60.30
CA LEU A 32 -5.04 -5.93 59.59
C LEU A 32 -5.93 -5.69 58.37
N ASN A 33 -6.99 -4.92 58.54
CA ASN A 33 -7.81 -4.44 57.44
C ASN A 33 -7.12 -3.23 56.74
N TYR A 34 -6.31 -3.53 55.74
CA TYR A 34 -5.79 -2.50 54.84
C TYR A 34 -6.88 -2.13 53.82
N LYS A 35 -7.58 -1.05 54.05
CA LYS A 35 -8.38 -0.41 53.00
C LYS A 35 -7.42 0.39 52.14
N VAL A 36 -7.01 -0.19 51.02
CA VAL A 36 -6.31 0.56 49.96
C VAL A 36 -7.33 1.54 49.36
N ARG A 37 -7.28 2.80 49.80
CA ARG A 37 -7.98 3.89 49.11
C ARG A 37 -7.30 4.10 47.76
N THR A 38 -8.09 4.31 46.70
CA THR A 38 -7.58 4.73 45.39
C THR A 38 -6.72 5.99 45.57
N VAL A 39 -5.44 5.83 45.37
CA VAL A 39 -4.48 6.94 45.40
C VAL A 39 -4.28 7.39 43.98
N TRP A 40 -4.67 8.63 43.67
CA TRP A 40 -4.37 9.26 42.40
C TRP A 40 -3.01 9.96 42.54
N LEU A 41 -2.03 9.46 41.79
CA LEU A 41 -0.71 10.09 41.68
C LEU A 41 -0.62 10.69 40.29
N GLY A 42 -0.53 12.00 40.20
CA GLY A 42 -0.28 12.74 38.97
C GLY A 42 0.97 13.59 39.15
N GLY A 43 1.85 13.59 38.18
CA GLY A 43 3.02 14.44 38.12
C GLY A 43 3.27 14.95 36.72
N ILE A 44 3.73 16.18 36.57
CA ILE A 44 4.26 16.71 35.32
C ILE A 44 5.77 16.68 35.46
N GLN A 45 6.42 15.90 34.57
CA GLN A 45 7.87 15.83 34.50
C GLN A 45 8.33 16.56 33.25
N MET A 46 9.29 17.48 33.39
CA MET A 46 9.93 18.16 32.28
C MET A 46 11.42 17.79 32.29
N GLU A 47 11.87 17.18 31.19
CA GLU A 47 13.27 16.79 31.03
C GLU A 47 13.83 17.50 29.80
N GLN A 48 14.88 18.28 29.99
CA GLN A 48 15.55 19.02 28.92
C GLN A 48 17.02 18.57 28.83
N PRO A 49 17.39 17.76 27.83
CA PRO A 49 18.79 17.40 27.66
C PRO A 49 19.61 18.61 27.21
N ILE A 50 20.73 18.86 27.89
CA ILE A 50 21.64 19.96 27.60
C ILE A 50 22.65 19.56 26.52
N PHE A 51 23.15 18.32 26.59
CA PHE A 51 24.10 17.80 25.63
C PHE A 51 23.87 16.29 25.36
N MET A 52 23.73 15.90 24.11
CA MET A 52 23.57 14.51 23.69
C MET A 52 24.53 14.14 22.56
N GLY A 53 25.77 14.60 22.59
CA GLY A 53 26.76 14.22 21.58
C GLY A 53 26.39 14.52 20.12
N GLY A 54 25.46 15.46 19.88
CA GLY A 54 24.95 15.77 18.54
C GLY A 54 23.81 14.88 18.05
N LYS A 55 23.28 13.97 18.89
CA LYS A 55 22.16 13.05 18.57
C LYS A 55 20.93 13.79 18.06
N ILE A 56 20.50 14.83 18.78
CA ILE A 56 19.33 15.64 18.43
C ILE A 56 19.50 16.31 17.06
N LEU A 57 20.68 16.88 16.80
CA LEU A 57 20.98 17.55 15.53
C LEU A 57 20.99 16.55 14.37
N ALA A 58 21.57 15.37 14.56
CA ALA A 58 21.58 14.31 13.54
C ALA A 58 20.14 13.81 13.26
N ALA A 59 19.33 13.59 14.30
CA ALA A 59 17.92 13.21 14.18
C ALA A 59 17.09 14.28 13.45
N TYR A 60 17.27 15.55 13.80
CA TYR A 60 16.61 16.66 13.11
C TYR A 60 16.96 16.71 11.61
N LYS A 61 18.26 16.55 11.27
CA LYS A 61 18.70 16.50 9.87
C LYS A 61 18.11 15.30 9.14
N MET A 62 18.04 14.13 9.77
CA MET A 62 17.40 12.95 9.19
C MET A 62 15.91 13.21 8.91
N ALA A 63 15.18 13.82 9.84
CA ALA A 63 13.78 14.18 9.65
C ALA A 63 13.58 15.18 8.51
N THR A 64 14.48 16.18 8.39
CA THR A 64 14.46 17.16 7.30
C THR A 64 14.69 16.50 5.94
N ILE A 65 15.67 15.59 5.84
CA ILE A 65 15.93 14.81 4.62
C ILE A 65 14.73 13.90 4.32
N GLY A 66 14.13 13.27 5.34
CA GLY A 66 12.93 12.46 5.20
C GLY A 66 11.75 13.24 4.60
N LYS A 67 11.55 14.50 5.03
CA LYS A 67 10.57 15.40 4.43
C LYS A 67 10.85 15.65 2.94
N GLN A 68 12.11 15.92 2.58
CA GLN A 68 12.50 16.14 1.18
C GLN A 68 12.29 14.87 0.32
N MET A 69 12.57 13.69 0.88
CA MET A 69 12.30 12.42 0.20
C MET A 69 10.80 12.19 -0.02
N ALA A 70 9.97 12.55 0.97
CA ALA A 70 8.51 12.46 0.81
C ALA A 70 7.99 13.37 -0.32
N GLN A 71 8.54 14.58 -0.46
CA GLN A 71 8.20 15.49 -1.56
C GLN A 71 8.64 14.94 -2.93
N LEU A 72 9.82 14.32 -3.02
CA LEU A 72 10.28 13.66 -4.26
C LEU A 72 9.39 12.45 -4.60
N ASN A 73 8.99 11.66 -3.61
CA ASN A 73 8.04 10.55 -3.81
C ASN A 73 6.66 11.02 -4.29
N GLU A 74 6.17 12.15 -3.77
CA GLU A 74 4.93 12.77 -4.27
C GLU A 74 5.03 13.07 -5.75
N THR A 75 6.15 13.67 -6.21
CA THR A 75 6.40 13.96 -7.63
C THR A 75 6.45 12.68 -8.48
N LEU A 76 7.12 11.62 -7.97
CA LEU A 76 7.17 10.33 -8.64
C LEU A 76 5.79 9.70 -8.77
N THR A 77 5.05 9.63 -7.68
CA THR A 77 3.69 9.07 -7.67
C THR A 77 2.76 9.85 -8.60
N ALA A 78 2.86 11.18 -8.64
CA ALA A 78 2.09 11.98 -9.58
C ALA A 78 2.41 11.62 -11.04
N SER A 79 3.69 11.43 -11.37
CA SER A 79 4.12 11.02 -12.72
C SER A 79 3.63 9.61 -13.07
N GLU A 80 3.67 8.67 -12.12
CA GLU A 80 3.16 7.31 -12.28
C GLU A 80 1.65 7.31 -12.54
N VAL A 81 0.88 8.08 -11.78
CA VAL A 81 -0.58 8.20 -11.95
C VAL A 81 -0.93 8.79 -13.33
N ILE A 82 -0.19 9.79 -13.79
CA ILE A 82 -0.38 10.37 -15.14
C ILE A 82 -0.14 9.29 -16.20
N LEU A 83 0.98 8.58 -16.12
CA LEU A 83 1.33 7.52 -17.07
C LEU A 83 0.29 6.40 -17.08
N GLU A 84 -0.15 5.96 -15.90
CA GLU A 84 -1.16 4.91 -15.76
C GLU A 84 -2.53 5.34 -16.35
N THR A 85 -2.90 6.59 -16.13
CA THR A 85 -4.13 7.18 -16.69
C THR A 85 -4.06 7.27 -18.22
N ASP A 86 -2.93 7.71 -18.78
CA ASP A 86 -2.72 7.75 -20.23
C ASP A 86 -2.76 6.36 -20.86
N GLN A 87 -2.17 5.38 -20.20
CA GLN A 87 -2.24 3.97 -20.64
C GLN A 87 -3.67 3.44 -20.62
N ALA A 88 -4.44 3.71 -19.55
CA ALA A 88 -5.83 3.29 -19.45
C ALA A 88 -6.72 3.98 -20.48
N TYR A 89 -6.50 5.28 -20.75
CA TYR A 89 -7.19 6.01 -21.82
C TYR A 89 -6.90 5.41 -23.19
N THR A 90 -5.63 5.19 -23.51
CA THR A 90 -5.21 4.58 -24.77
C THR A 90 -5.80 3.17 -24.95
N LEU A 91 -5.83 2.38 -23.86
CA LEU A 91 -6.46 1.06 -23.87
C LEU A 91 -7.96 1.13 -24.16
N MET A 92 -8.67 2.11 -23.60
CA MET A 92 -10.09 2.34 -23.86
C MET A 92 -10.34 2.73 -25.34
N VAL A 93 -9.55 3.65 -25.89
CA VAL A 93 -9.62 4.04 -27.32
C VAL A 93 -9.37 2.83 -28.21
N LYS A 94 -8.33 2.03 -27.91
CA LYS A 94 -8.00 0.80 -28.63
C LYS A 94 -9.15 -0.21 -28.58
N ALA A 95 -9.74 -0.45 -27.41
CA ALA A 95 -10.87 -1.37 -27.27
C ALA A 95 -12.08 -0.92 -28.08
N LYS A 96 -12.38 0.39 -28.11
CA LYS A 96 -13.44 0.99 -28.92
C LYS A 96 -13.23 0.76 -30.43
N GLU A 97 -12.02 1.02 -30.93
CA GLU A 97 -11.71 0.79 -32.33
C GLU A 97 -11.72 -0.71 -32.70
N MET A 98 -11.22 -1.57 -31.81
CA MET A 98 -11.31 -3.02 -32.03
C MET A 98 -12.77 -3.53 -32.09
N HIS A 99 -13.65 -2.96 -31.28
CA HIS A 99 -15.08 -3.29 -31.31
C HIS A 99 -15.70 -2.89 -32.66
N LYS A 100 -15.44 -1.67 -33.18
CA LYS A 100 -15.89 -1.25 -34.52
C LYS A 100 -15.39 -2.16 -35.63
N VAL A 101 -14.12 -2.58 -35.57
CA VAL A 101 -13.54 -3.52 -36.55
C VAL A 101 -14.25 -4.86 -36.48
N ALA A 102 -14.55 -5.37 -35.27
CA ALA A 102 -15.27 -6.63 -35.11
C ALA A 102 -16.70 -6.57 -35.70
N GLU A 103 -17.42 -5.47 -35.45
CA GLU A 103 -18.75 -5.23 -36.05
C GLU A 103 -18.68 -5.15 -37.57
N SER A 104 -17.73 -4.40 -38.11
CA SER A 104 -17.53 -4.29 -39.59
C SER A 104 -17.19 -5.64 -40.20
N TYR A 105 -16.34 -6.42 -39.57
CA TYR A 105 -15.98 -7.77 -40.02
C TYR A 105 -17.18 -8.71 -40.00
N HIS A 106 -18.00 -8.66 -38.97
CA HIS A 106 -19.23 -9.43 -38.87
C HIS A 106 -20.22 -9.11 -40.01
N ALA A 107 -20.44 -7.82 -40.29
CA ALA A 107 -21.30 -7.37 -41.39
C ALA A 107 -20.85 -7.92 -42.77
N VAL A 108 -19.53 -7.92 -43.01
CA VAL A 108 -18.96 -8.51 -44.24
C VAL A 108 -19.24 -10.02 -44.32
N LEU A 109 -19.13 -10.75 -43.20
CA LEU A 109 -19.42 -12.16 -43.14
C LEU A 109 -20.91 -12.50 -43.31
N GLU A 110 -21.80 -11.64 -42.81
CA GLU A 110 -23.26 -11.77 -43.07
C GLU A 110 -23.58 -11.63 -44.55
N GLU A 111 -22.98 -10.66 -45.24
CA GLU A 111 -23.14 -10.48 -46.67
C GLU A 111 -22.56 -11.67 -47.44
N LEU A 112 -21.36 -12.15 -47.07
CA LEU A 112 -20.74 -13.34 -47.64
C LEU A 112 -21.64 -14.57 -47.45
N MET A 113 -22.26 -14.75 -46.31
CA MET A 113 -23.18 -15.85 -46.03
C MET A 113 -24.37 -15.80 -46.97
N LYS A 114 -25.00 -14.65 -47.19
CA LYS A 114 -26.11 -14.47 -48.13
C LYS A 114 -25.69 -14.88 -49.55
N ASN A 115 -24.51 -14.44 -49.98
CA ASN A 115 -23.98 -14.75 -51.32
C ASN A 115 -23.68 -16.24 -51.51
N VAL A 116 -23.05 -16.89 -50.51
CA VAL A 116 -22.71 -18.32 -50.56
C VAL A 116 -23.99 -19.19 -50.51
N GLN A 117 -24.97 -18.81 -49.69
CA GLN A 117 -26.28 -19.48 -49.63
C GLN A 117 -27.03 -19.38 -50.97
N SER A 118 -27.02 -18.23 -51.65
CA SER A 118 -27.59 -18.04 -52.95
C SER A 118 -26.87 -18.90 -54.00
N ALA A 119 -25.55 -18.91 -54.03
CA ALA A 119 -24.75 -19.74 -54.92
C ALA A 119 -24.98 -21.25 -54.70
N TYR A 120 -25.18 -21.67 -53.44
CA TYR A 120 -25.53 -23.06 -53.10
C TYR A 120 -26.91 -23.44 -53.67
N LYS A 121 -27.91 -22.56 -53.53
CA LYS A 121 -29.27 -22.79 -54.11
C LYS A 121 -29.25 -22.97 -55.63
N HIS A 122 -28.31 -22.29 -56.30
CA HIS A 122 -28.13 -22.44 -57.76
C HIS A 122 -27.13 -23.54 -58.18
N GLY A 123 -26.67 -24.40 -57.21
CA GLY A 123 -25.78 -25.52 -57.50
C GLY A 123 -24.32 -25.12 -57.79
N LEU A 124 -23.94 -23.86 -57.58
CA LEU A 124 -22.59 -23.33 -57.82
C LEU A 124 -21.61 -23.53 -56.66
N LYS A 125 -22.10 -23.85 -55.48
CA LYS A 125 -21.32 -24.06 -54.26
C LYS A 125 -21.76 -25.31 -53.51
N SER A 126 -20.89 -25.91 -52.74
CA SER A 126 -21.16 -27.08 -51.91
C SER A 126 -21.77 -26.71 -50.56
N LYS A 127 -22.49 -27.68 -49.94
CA LYS A 127 -22.97 -27.50 -48.55
C LYS A 127 -21.82 -27.24 -47.56
N ASN A 128 -20.65 -27.84 -47.83
CA ASN A 128 -19.47 -27.62 -46.99
C ASN A 128 -18.99 -26.15 -47.01
N ASP A 129 -19.11 -25.47 -48.17
CA ASP A 129 -18.75 -24.05 -48.28
C ASP A 129 -19.68 -23.16 -47.42
N VAL A 130 -20.99 -23.47 -47.40
CA VAL A 130 -21.95 -22.78 -46.53
C VAL A 130 -21.59 -23.01 -45.06
N LEU A 131 -21.29 -24.25 -44.65
CA LEU A 131 -20.91 -24.56 -43.27
C LEU A 131 -19.62 -23.85 -42.83
N LYS A 132 -18.62 -23.77 -43.74
CA LYS A 132 -17.39 -23.01 -43.44
C LYS A 132 -17.66 -21.53 -43.14
N VAL A 133 -18.51 -20.89 -43.93
CA VAL A 133 -18.87 -19.49 -43.68
C VAL A 133 -19.71 -19.35 -42.41
N GLN A 134 -20.59 -20.33 -42.13
CA GLN A 134 -21.36 -20.34 -40.89
C GLN A 134 -20.45 -20.40 -39.65
N VAL A 135 -19.41 -21.23 -39.68
CA VAL A 135 -18.42 -21.29 -38.60
C VAL A 135 -17.74 -19.93 -38.41
N LYS A 136 -17.32 -19.28 -39.53
CA LYS A 136 -16.69 -17.95 -39.47
C LYS A 136 -17.64 -16.87 -38.96
N LEU A 137 -18.91 -16.94 -39.28
CA LEU A 137 -19.93 -16.02 -38.75
C LEU A 137 -20.08 -16.19 -37.24
N ASN A 138 -20.18 -17.41 -36.74
CA ASN A 138 -20.26 -17.70 -35.31
C ASN A 138 -18.99 -17.24 -34.57
N GLU A 139 -17.79 -17.45 -35.16
CA GLU A 139 -16.52 -16.94 -34.62
C GLU A 139 -16.52 -15.40 -34.53
N SER A 140 -17.06 -14.70 -35.53
CA SER A 140 -17.14 -13.23 -35.53
C SER A 140 -18.11 -12.70 -34.47
N GLU A 141 -19.24 -13.37 -34.24
CA GLU A 141 -20.17 -13.04 -33.17
C GLU A 141 -19.50 -13.19 -31.81
N LEU A 142 -18.75 -14.27 -31.59
CA LEU A 142 -17.94 -14.43 -30.37
C LEU A 142 -16.92 -13.30 -30.21
N ASN A 143 -16.29 -12.85 -31.30
CA ASN A 143 -15.34 -11.74 -31.26
C ASN A 143 -16.01 -10.41 -30.90
N ILE A 144 -17.22 -10.12 -31.38
CA ILE A 144 -18.00 -8.95 -30.95
C ILE A 144 -18.22 -8.99 -29.45
N ARG A 145 -18.68 -10.12 -28.90
CA ARG A 145 -18.88 -10.27 -27.45
C ARG A 145 -17.62 -10.06 -26.64
N LYS A 146 -16.47 -10.58 -27.14
CA LYS A 146 -15.16 -10.38 -26.50
C LYS A 146 -14.73 -8.91 -26.50
N THR A 147 -14.88 -8.23 -27.63
CA THR A 147 -14.50 -6.80 -27.74
C THR A 147 -15.44 -5.89 -26.96
N GLU A 148 -16.73 -6.19 -26.89
CA GLU A 148 -17.70 -5.51 -26.03
C GLU A 148 -17.31 -5.61 -24.55
N ASN A 149 -16.98 -6.82 -24.09
CA ASN A 149 -16.50 -7.02 -22.72
C ASN A 149 -15.18 -6.30 -22.45
N ALA A 150 -14.24 -6.35 -23.42
CA ALA A 150 -12.96 -5.64 -23.30
C ALA A 150 -13.17 -4.12 -23.19
N LEU A 151 -14.06 -3.54 -23.97
CA LEU A 151 -14.42 -2.12 -23.91
C LEU A 151 -15.02 -1.76 -22.56
N ARG A 152 -15.93 -2.58 -22.04
CA ARG A 152 -16.54 -2.35 -20.72
C ARG A 152 -15.50 -2.40 -19.60
N LEU A 153 -14.57 -3.37 -19.63
CA LEU A 153 -13.50 -3.48 -18.66
C LEU A 153 -12.52 -2.30 -18.75
N ALA A 154 -12.15 -1.87 -19.95
CA ALA A 154 -11.30 -0.71 -20.16
C ALA A 154 -11.95 0.59 -19.62
N ASN A 155 -13.26 0.77 -19.85
CA ASN A 155 -14.02 1.88 -19.29
C ASN A 155 -14.03 1.84 -17.75
N MET A 156 -14.28 0.69 -17.14
CA MET A 156 -14.27 0.52 -15.69
C MET A 156 -12.90 0.83 -15.09
N ASN A 157 -11.82 0.40 -15.75
CA ASN A 157 -10.44 0.68 -15.32
C ASN A 157 -10.15 2.19 -15.35
N LEU A 158 -10.53 2.87 -16.43
CA LEU A 158 -10.36 4.32 -16.52
C LEU A 158 -11.20 5.06 -15.46
N CYS A 159 -12.45 4.66 -15.23
CA CYS A 159 -13.29 5.22 -14.17
C CYS A 159 -12.66 5.04 -12.79
N HIS A 160 -12.04 3.88 -12.53
CA HIS A 160 -11.35 3.60 -11.27
C HIS A 160 -10.19 4.58 -11.05
N LEU A 161 -9.34 4.77 -12.05
CA LEU A 161 -8.16 5.65 -11.96
C LEU A 161 -8.52 7.14 -11.76
N ILE A 162 -9.60 7.60 -12.41
CA ILE A 162 -10.06 8.99 -12.27
C ILE A 162 -11.03 9.21 -11.09
N GLY A 163 -11.30 8.16 -10.30
CA GLY A 163 -12.16 8.23 -9.11
C GLY A 163 -13.66 8.39 -9.41
N LYS A 164 -14.13 7.98 -10.61
CA LYS A 164 -15.54 8.00 -10.98
C LYS A 164 -16.24 6.67 -10.68
N PRO A 165 -17.59 6.67 -10.57
CA PRO A 165 -18.35 5.43 -10.43
C PRO A 165 -18.08 4.46 -11.59
N LEU A 166 -17.86 3.18 -11.31
CA LEU A 166 -17.54 2.14 -12.30
C LEU A 166 -18.66 1.91 -13.33
N THR A 167 -19.87 2.37 -13.03
CA THR A 167 -21.05 2.26 -13.92
C THR A 167 -21.17 3.42 -14.91
N GLU A 168 -20.35 4.47 -14.76
CA GLU A 168 -20.36 5.62 -15.66
C GLU A 168 -19.75 5.23 -17.01
N THR A 169 -20.40 5.60 -18.11
CA THR A 169 -19.87 5.39 -19.45
C THR A 169 -19.17 6.64 -19.92
N LEU A 170 -17.85 6.56 -20.07
CA LEU A 170 -17.04 7.66 -20.55
C LEU A 170 -17.06 7.70 -22.08
N GLN A 171 -17.18 8.89 -22.63
CA GLN A 171 -17.04 9.10 -24.06
C GLN A 171 -15.63 9.63 -24.36
N THR A 172 -14.91 8.89 -25.20
CA THR A 172 -13.63 9.37 -25.75
C THR A 172 -13.92 10.18 -27.02
N SER A 173 -13.48 11.43 -27.06
CA SER A 173 -13.69 12.32 -28.20
C SER A 173 -12.66 12.10 -29.32
N ASP A 174 -11.49 11.57 -28.96
CA ASP A 174 -10.33 11.50 -29.85
C ASP A 174 -10.11 10.08 -30.39
N GLY A 175 -9.67 10.00 -31.65
CA GLY A 175 -9.03 8.81 -32.19
C GLY A 175 -7.64 8.63 -31.59
N PHE A 176 -6.85 7.69 -32.12
CA PHE A 176 -5.45 7.56 -31.71
C PHE A 176 -4.71 8.89 -31.93
N PRO A 177 -4.07 9.46 -30.90
CA PRO A 177 -3.27 10.65 -31.10
C PRO A 177 -2.16 10.32 -32.11
N VAL A 178 -2.10 11.05 -33.19
CA VAL A 178 -0.94 11.02 -34.09
C VAL A 178 0.18 11.70 -33.34
N ILE A 179 1.07 10.90 -32.76
CA ILE A 179 2.26 11.42 -32.12
C ILE A 179 3.22 11.79 -33.25
N GLU A 180 3.24 13.04 -33.66
CA GLU A 180 4.34 13.62 -34.41
C GLU A 180 5.55 13.67 -33.48
N GLN A 181 6.22 12.52 -33.35
CA GLN A 181 7.44 12.45 -32.58
C GLN A 181 8.60 13.01 -33.41
N THR A 182 8.92 14.24 -33.20
CA THR A 182 10.33 14.61 -33.11
C THR A 182 10.86 14.05 -31.78
N LEU A 183 11.26 12.80 -31.80
CA LEU A 183 12.12 12.23 -30.73
C LEU A 183 13.49 12.94 -30.83
N GLU A 184 13.54 14.22 -30.50
CA GLU A 184 14.75 14.78 -29.96
C GLU A 184 14.97 14.03 -28.64
N THR A 185 15.80 13.01 -28.71
CA THR A 185 16.30 12.31 -27.53
C THR A 185 17.17 13.31 -26.78
N GLN A 186 16.54 14.26 -26.10
CA GLN A 186 17.20 14.96 -25.02
C GLN A 186 17.53 13.88 -24.02
N ILE A 187 18.77 13.41 -24.06
CA ILE A 187 19.39 12.66 -22.98
C ILE A 187 19.37 13.65 -21.81
N ASN A 188 18.22 13.74 -21.15
CA ASN A 188 18.08 14.54 -19.96
C ASN A 188 19.13 14.02 -18.99
N ASP A 189 19.93 14.94 -18.49
CA ASP A 189 20.94 14.63 -17.48
C ASP A 189 20.29 13.76 -16.39
N ILE A 190 20.85 12.56 -16.17
CA ILE A 190 20.34 11.60 -15.19
C ILE A 190 20.19 12.25 -13.81
N THR A 191 20.99 13.27 -13.53
CA THR A 191 20.96 14.01 -12.25
C THR A 191 19.68 14.82 -12.05
N SER A 192 18.95 15.13 -13.13
CA SER A 192 17.65 15.85 -13.07
C SER A 192 16.49 14.93 -12.68
N ARG A 193 16.67 13.60 -12.69
CA ARG A 193 15.62 12.65 -12.38
C ARG A 193 15.32 12.61 -10.89
N PRO A 194 14.02 12.61 -10.49
CA PRO A 194 13.64 12.54 -9.08
C PRO A 194 14.17 11.29 -8.37
N GLU A 195 14.26 10.13 -9.08
CA GLU A 195 14.78 8.87 -8.56
C GLU A 195 16.26 9.00 -8.16
N TYR A 196 17.06 9.66 -8.98
CA TYR A 196 18.48 9.92 -8.67
C TYR A 196 18.62 10.79 -7.43
N SER A 197 17.81 11.85 -7.34
CA SER A 197 17.76 12.73 -6.17
C SER A 197 17.35 11.98 -4.91
N LEU A 198 16.37 11.05 -5.01
CA LEU A 198 15.91 10.22 -3.90
C LEU A 198 17.01 9.29 -3.39
N LEU A 199 17.76 8.64 -4.29
CA LEU A 199 18.90 7.78 -3.94
C LEU A 199 20.00 8.58 -3.23
N ASN A 200 20.32 9.79 -3.70
CA ASN A 200 21.29 10.66 -3.03
C ASN A 200 20.83 11.03 -1.61
N LYS A 201 19.53 11.32 -1.41
CA LYS A 201 18.97 11.58 -0.07
C LYS A 201 19.07 10.36 0.84
N GLN A 202 18.92 9.14 0.32
CA GLN A 202 19.13 7.92 1.10
C GLN A 202 20.59 7.80 1.59
N VAL A 203 21.56 8.13 0.74
CA VAL A 203 22.97 8.19 1.13
C VAL A 203 23.17 9.24 2.23
N ASP A 204 22.54 10.41 2.13
CA ASP A 204 22.67 11.45 3.15
C ASP A 204 22.03 11.02 4.48
N ILE A 205 20.90 10.31 4.48
CA ILE A 205 20.33 9.68 5.71
C ILE A 205 21.33 8.69 6.30
N ALA A 206 21.95 7.83 5.48
CA ALA A 206 22.93 6.89 5.98
C ALA A 206 24.14 7.59 6.65
N LYS A 207 24.62 8.69 6.07
CA LYS A 207 25.65 9.54 6.71
C LYS A 207 25.21 10.11 8.06
N GLN A 208 23.96 10.54 8.19
CA GLN A 208 23.42 11.03 9.47
C GLN A 208 23.24 9.90 10.49
N LYS A 209 22.85 8.68 10.05
CA LYS A 209 22.81 7.49 10.92
C LYS A 209 24.18 7.17 11.51
N VAL A 210 25.24 7.26 10.72
CA VAL A 210 26.62 7.08 11.25
C VAL A 210 26.93 8.14 12.34
N LYS A 211 26.53 9.40 12.13
CA LYS A 211 26.70 10.45 13.17
C LYS A 211 25.87 10.16 14.43
N LEU A 212 24.65 9.65 14.25
CA LEU A 212 23.79 9.25 15.36
C LEU A 212 24.43 8.14 16.20
N SER A 213 24.95 7.06 15.56
CA SER A 213 25.63 5.99 16.28
C SER A 213 26.91 6.46 16.96
N ARG A 214 27.67 7.37 16.34
CA ARG A 214 28.84 8.00 16.99
C ARG A 214 28.48 8.83 18.21
N SER A 215 27.31 9.47 18.23
CA SER A 215 26.86 10.26 19.38
C SER A 215 26.62 9.42 20.62
N GLU A 216 26.35 8.12 20.48
CA GLU A 216 26.17 7.18 21.60
C GLU A 216 27.48 6.88 22.34
N LEU A 217 28.60 7.14 21.71
CA LEU A 217 29.95 7.01 22.33
C LEU A 217 30.34 8.26 23.14
N LEU A 218 29.55 9.33 23.08
CA LEU A 218 29.85 10.61 23.77
C LEU A 218 29.01 10.72 25.05
N PRO A 219 29.53 11.48 26.07
CA PRO A 219 28.78 11.74 27.29
C PRO A 219 27.42 12.38 26.98
N GLN A 220 26.41 12.01 27.76
CA GLN A 220 25.07 12.59 27.70
C GLN A 220 24.81 13.32 29.02
N VAL A 221 24.42 14.59 28.97
CA VAL A 221 24.16 15.48 30.13
C VAL A 221 22.80 16.15 29.96
#